data_4d195bd63d1039d39df95453f3479f1e
#
_entry.id   4d195bd63d1039d39df95453f3479f1e
#
_cell.length_a   1.000
_cell.length_b   1.000
_cell.length_c   1.000
_cell.angle_alpha   90.00
_cell.angle_beta   90.00
_cell.angle_gamma   90.00
#
_symmetry.space_group_name_H-M   'P 1'
#
loop_
_entity.id
_entity.type
_entity.pdbx_description
1 polymer ?
#
loop_
_entity_poly.entity_id
_entity_poly.type
_entity_poly.pdbx_seq_one_letter_code
_entity_poly.pdbx_strand_id
1 'polypeptide(L)'
;LKELGYTTIPEEFYTYVSLWKSWYVGKVKGFHQYRRYNGHKWTKCNRASLGMAKKVCEDWANLLMNEKVQITLEGQKEQAFVDSVLTENNFTVKANEMQEMKSALGTVAYIPRVVGQAVNESGETVPGDVSGIALDYVTIEHIFPLAWQNGFISECAFDSVVTRAGKNYLYLQIHRKDENGLYVIEN
;
A
#
# COMPACT_ATOMS: atom_id res chain seq x y z
N LEU A 1 -4.77 -8.05 -15.17
CA LEU A 1 -6.15 -8.10 -14.69
C LEU A 1 -7.15 -8.13 -15.84
N LYS A 2 -7.06 -7.24 -16.82
CA LYS A 2 -7.97 -7.26 -18.00
C LYS A 2 -7.92 -8.58 -18.77
N GLU A 3 -6.75 -9.17 -18.95
CA GLU A 3 -6.59 -10.48 -19.59
C GLU A 3 -7.21 -11.61 -18.78
N LEU A 4 -7.31 -11.44 -17.46
CA LEU A 4 -7.98 -12.37 -16.53
C LEU A 4 -9.49 -12.08 -16.41
N GLY A 5 -10.03 -11.13 -17.18
CA GLY A 5 -11.45 -10.78 -17.17
C GLY A 5 -11.89 -9.83 -16.05
N TYR A 6 -10.97 -9.30 -15.25
CA TYR A 6 -11.30 -8.38 -14.18
C TYR A 6 -11.36 -6.92 -14.66
N THR A 7 -12.36 -6.19 -14.17
CA THR A 7 -12.49 -4.75 -14.36
C THR A 7 -12.02 -4.03 -13.12
N THR A 8 -11.17 -3.03 -13.30
CA THR A 8 -10.66 -2.18 -12.21
C THR A 8 -11.10 -0.73 -12.41
N ILE A 9 -10.74 0.14 -11.47
CA ILE A 9 -10.93 1.59 -11.65
C ILE A 9 -10.15 2.08 -12.89
N PRO A 10 -10.60 3.20 -13.52
CA PRO A 10 -9.99 3.72 -14.74
C PRO A 10 -8.51 4.06 -14.56
N GLU A 11 -7.69 3.87 -15.60
CA GLU A 11 -6.25 4.20 -15.61
C GLU A 11 -5.97 5.68 -15.33
N GLU A 12 -6.91 6.55 -15.66
CA GLU A 12 -6.82 7.99 -15.36
C GLU A 12 -6.66 8.25 -13.86
N PHE A 13 -7.27 7.44 -13.00
CA PHE A 13 -7.10 7.53 -11.56
C PHE A 13 -5.63 7.33 -11.15
N TYR A 14 -4.96 6.32 -11.69
CA TYR A 14 -3.54 6.06 -11.39
C TYR A 14 -2.61 7.14 -11.96
N THR A 15 -3.05 7.83 -13.01
CA THR A 15 -2.36 9.05 -13.51
C THR A 15 -2.41 10.16 -12.48
N TYR A 16 -3.55 10.36 -11.79
CA TYR A 16 -3.63 11.32 -10.68
C TYR A 16 -2.79 10.88 -9.48
N VAL A 17 -2.78 9.61 -9.13
CA VAL A 17 -1.91 9.07 -8.07
C VAL A 17 -0.43 9.37 -8.36
N SER A 18 0.03 9.16 -9.60
CA SER A 18 1.38 9.47 -10.05
C SER A 18 1.68 10.98 -9.96
N LEU A 19 0.69 11.82 -10.26
CA LEU A 19 0.80 13.27 -10.11
C LEU A 19 0.92 13.67 -8.64
N TRP A 20 0.10 13.11 -7.74
CA TRP A 20 0.18 13.36 -6.30
C TRP A 20 1.54 12.94 -5.74
N LYS A 21 2.04 11.77 -6.15
CA LYS A 21 3.39 11.31 -5.79
C LYS A 21 4.47 12.29 -6.26
N SER A 22 4.32 12.82 -7.46
CA SER A 22 5.24 13.83 -8.00
C SER A 22 5.24 15.12 -7.18
N TRP A 23 4.09 15.55 -6.68
CA TRP A 23 3.97 16.68 -5.76
C TRP A 23 4.58 16.39 -4.40
N TYR A 24 4.30 15.21 -3.84
CA TYR A 24 4.88 14.76 -2.57
C TYR A 24 6.42 14.74 -2.62
N VAL A 25 7.00 14.20 -3.69
CA VAL A 25 8.46 14.16 -3.90
C VAL A 25 9.05 15.50 -4.34
N GLY A 26 8.22 16.48 -4.75
CA GLY A 26 8.67 17.78 -5.24
C GLY A 26 9.34 17.71 -6.62
N LYS A 27 8.86 16.82 -7.50
CA LYS A 27 9.41 16.60 -8.86
C LYS A 27 8.36 16.70 -9.97
N VAL A 28 7.42 17.63 -9.86
CA VAL A 28 6.37 17.81 -10.88
C VAL A 28 6.97 18.34 -12.16
N LYS A 29 6.78 17.59 -13.25
CA LYS A 29 7.21 17.97 -14.60
C LYS A 29 6.43 19.20 -15.06
N GLY A 30 7.12 20.15 -15.66
CA GLY A 30 6.53 21.42 -16.09
C GLY A 30 6.50 22.49 -15.00
N PHE A 31 6.41 22.11 -13.72
CA PHE A 31 6.49 23.03 -12.59
C PHE A 31 7.92 23.10 -12.00
N HIS A 32 8.44 21.99 -11.48
CA HIS A 32 9.80 21.96 -10.92
C HIS A 32 10.88 21.87 -12.00
N GLN A 33 10.57 21.22 -13.11
CA GLN A 33 11.45 21.10 -14.26
C GLN A 33 10.82 21.85 -15.44
N TYR A 34 11.46 22.91 -15.90
CA TYR A 34 10.95 23.74 -16.98
C TYR A 34 12.07 24.16 -17.94
N ARG A 35 11.69 24.70 -19.07
CA ARG A 35 12.63 25.28 -20.05
C ARG A 35 12.49 26.80 -20.04
N ARG A 36 13.62 27.47 -20.11
CA ARG A 36 13.70 28.92 -20.28
C ARG A 36 14.54 29.25 -21.52
N TYR A 37 14.03 30.14 -22.32
CA TYR A 37 14.79 30.71 -23.45
C TYR A 37 15.67 31.84 -22.93
N ASN A 38 16.99 31.79 -23.24
CA ASN A 38 17.97 32.79 -22.77
C ASN A 38 18.36 33.81 -23.84
N GLY A 39 17.59 33.93 -24.92
CA GLY A 39 17.90 34.79 -26.07
C GLY A 39 18.60 34.04 -27.21
N HIS A 40 19.26 32.92 -26.97
CA HIS A 40 19.97 32.11 -27.96
C HIS A 40 19.48 30.67 -28.03
N LYS A 41 19.21 30.06 -26.89
CA LYS A 41 18.78 28.67 -26.82
C LYS A 41 17.84 28.40 -25.64
N TRP A 42 17.10 27.30 -25.75
CA TRP A 42 16.30 26.78 -24.64
C TRP A 42 17.19 26.03 -23.64
N THR A 43 17.17 26.48 -22.39
CA THR A 43 17.92 25.89 -21.28
C THR A 43 16.96 25.17 -20.36
N LYS A 44 17.35 23.96 -19.88
CA LYS A 44 16.63 23.26 -18.83
C LYS A 44 16.91 23.93 -17.49
N CYS A 45 15.87 24.23 -16.75
CA CYS A 45 15.94 24.82 -15.42
C CYS A 45 15.20 23.94 -14.43
N ASN A 46 15.74 23.86 -13.21
CA ASN A 46 15.08 23.21 -12.09
C ASN A 46 14.70 24.28 -11.05
N ARG A 47 13.47 24.21 -10.59
CA ARG A 47 12.99 25.02 -9.47
C ARG A 47 13.24 24.27 -8.18
N ALA A 48 13.80 24.92 -7.18
CA ALA A 48 13.97 24.33 -5.86
C ALA A 48 12.58 24.02 -5.25
N SER A 49 12.45 22.84 -4.67
CA SER A 49 11.26 22.45 -3.90
C SER A 49 11.55 22.60 -2.43
N LEU A 50 10.65 23.21 -1.69
CA LEU A 50 10.68 23.31 -0.23
C LEU A 50 10.16 22.03 0.45
N GLY A 51 9.67 21.05 -0.33
CA GLY A 51 9.11 19.81 0.20
C GLY A 51 7.85 20.00 1.06
N MET A 52 7.12 21.10 0.87
CA MET A 52 5.96 21.43 1.71
C MET A 52 4.87 20.36 1.69
N ALA A 53 4.60 19.74 0.53
CA ALA A 53 3.62 18.67 0.44
C ALA A 53 4.02 17.48 1.33
N LYS A 54 5.30 17.07 1.26
CA LYS A 54 5.83 16.03 2.14
C LYS A 54 5.73 16.45 3.61
N LYS A 55 6.16 17.66 3.94
CA LYS A 55 6.13 18.16 5.32
C LYS A 55 4.72 18.15 5.93
N VAL A 56 3.71 18.53 5.16
CA VAL A 56 2.31 18.47 5.63
C VAL A 56 1.87 17.04 5.89
N CYS A 57 2.21 16.09 5.00
CA CYS A 57 1.88 14.68 5.20
C CYS A 57 2.58 14.10 6.45
N GLU A 58 3.86 14.41 6.67
CA GLU A 58 4.62 14.03 7.87
C GLU A 58 3.99 14.60 9.14
N ASP A 59 3.64 15.89 9.14
CA ASP A 59 3.05 16.55 10.31
C ASP A 59 1.68 15.94 10.65
N TRP A 60 0.84 15.65 9.64
CA TRP A 60 -0.43 14.95 9.84
C TRP A 60 -0.22 13.53 10.37
N ALA A 61 0.74 12.78 9.84
CA ALA A 61 1.05 11.44 10.33
C ALA A 61 1.49 11.48 11.81
N ASN A 62 2.37 12.40 12.15
CA ASN A 62 2.87 12.58 13.53
C ASN A 62 1.77 13.02 14.50
N LEU A 63 0.78 13.79 14.04
CA LEU A 63 -0.36 14.19 14.87
C LEU A 63 -1.32 13.03 15.12
N LEU A 64 -1.57 12.20 14.11
CA LEU A 64 -2.54 11.10 14.17
C LEU A 64 -1.97 9.83 14.79
N MET A 65 -0.68 9.55 14.56
CA MET A 65 -0.01 8.32 14.99
C MET A 65 1.12 8.63 15.98
N ASN A 66 0.80 9.44 17.01
CA ASN A 66 1.74 9.76 18.06
C ASN A 66 1.81 8.65 19.14
N GLU A 67 2.73 8.77 20.07
CA GLU A 67 2.96 7.82 21.18
C GLU A 67 1.73 7.61 22.10
N LYS A 68 0.70 8.46 22.00
CA LYS A 68 -0.51 8.36 22.82
C LYS A 68 -1.59 7.48 22.18
N VAL A 69 -1.41 7.05 20.94
CA VAL A 69 -2.36 6.15 20.28
C VAL A 69 -2.23 4.78 20.91
N GLN A 70 -3.32 4.28 21.47
CA GLN A 70 -3.40 2.95 22.09
C GLN A 70 -4.52 2.16 21.43
N ILE A 71 -4.26 0.89 21.19
CA ILE A 71 -5.25 -0.09 20.74
C ILE A 71 -5.60 -0.95 21.94
N THR A 72 -6.85 -0.86 22.40
CA THR A 72 -7.31 -1.57 23.61
C THR A 72 -8.45 -2.52 23.28
N LEU A 73 -8.38 -3.73 23.84
CA LEU A 73 -9.39 -4.76 23.76
C LEU A 73 -9.90 -5.09 25.17
N GLU A 74 -11.14 -5.61 25.27
CA GLU A 74 -11.76 -5.93 26.56
C GLU A 74 -11.12 -7.18 27.20
N GLY A 75 -10.68 -8.17 26.42
CA GLY A 75 -10.09 -9.39 26.90
C GLY A 75 -8.57 -9.28 27.11
N GLN A 76 -8.07 -9.71 28.28
CA GLN A 76 -6.63 -9.65 28.58
C GLN A 76 -5.78 -10.54 27.68
N LYS A 77 -6.30 -11.73 27.30
CA LYS A 77 -5.57 -12.66 26.41
C LYS A 77 -5.50 -12.12 24.99
N GLU A 78 -6.60 -11.57 24.52
CA GLU A 78 -6.72 -10.94 23.20
C GLU A 78 -5.83 -9.71 23.13
N GLN A 79 -5.79 -8.88 24.18
CA GLN A 79 -4.90 -7.74 24.29
C GLN A 79 -3.43 -8.18 24.21
N ALA A 80 -3.02 -9.16 25.01
CA ALA A 80 -1.64 -9.64 25.01
C ALA A 80 -1.22 -10.20 23.65
N PHE A 81 -2.13 -10.91 22.95
CA PHE A 81 -1.87 -11.40 21.61
C PHE A 81 -1.69 -10.26 20.61
N VAL A 82 -2.59 -9.28 20.60
CA VAL A 82 -2.50 -8.12 19.69
C VAL A 82 -1.25 -7.31 19.99
N ASP A 83 -0.91 -7.07 21.26
CA ASP A 83 0.30 -6.34 21.64
C ASP A 83 1.57 -7.03 21.13
N SER A 84 1.63 -8.38 21.18
CA SER A 84 2.78 -9.13 20.63
C SER A 84 2.88 -8.94 19.12
N VAL A 85 1.77 -9.08 18.39
CA VAL A 85 1.73 -8.87 16.92
C VAL A 85 2.14 -7.46 16.56
N LEU A 86 1.63 -6.45 17.23
CA LEU A 86 1.97 -5.04 16.96
C LEU A 86 3.44 -4.75 17.24
N THR A 87 3.98 -5.30 18.33
CA THR A 87 5.39 -5.12 18.72
C THR A 87 6.34 -5.81 17.74
N GLU A 88 6.07 -7.07 17.39
CA GLU A 88 6.87 -7.84 16.45
C GLU A 88 6.92 -7.21 15.05
N ASN A 89 5.85 -6.52 14.68
CA ASN A 89 5.75 -5.83 13.39
C ASN A 89 6.21 -4.37 13.39
N ASN A 90 6.73 -3.85 14.50
CA ASN A 90 7.05 -2.42 14.60
C ASN A 90 5.87 -1.53 14.19
N PHE A 91 4.66 -1.91 14.63
CA PHE A 91 3.43 -1.30 14.13
C PHE A 91 3.41 0.23 14.26
N THR A 92 3.89 0.78 15.35
CA THR A 92 3.90 2.24 15.57
C THR A 92 4.64 2.98 14.47
N VAL A 93 5.81 2.48 14.06
CA VAL A 93 6.61 3.09 12.99
C VAL A 93 5.91 2.90 11.64
N LYS A 94 5.51 1.67 11.32
CA LYS A 94 4.80 1.36 10.07
C LYS A 94 3.48 2.13 9.93
N ALA A 95 2.74 2.29 11.02
CA ALA A 95 1.48 3.03 11.02
C ALA A 95 1.69 4.53 10.76
N ASN A 96 2.77 5.11 11.29
CA ASN A 96 3.13 6.50 10.99
C ASN A 96 3.50 6.67 9.50
N GLU A 97 4.39 5.82 8.98
CA GLU A 97 4.77 5.82 7.55
C GLU A 97 3.54 5.62 6.65
N MET A 98 2.67 4.70 7.01
CA MET A 98 1.43 4.44 6.28
C MET A 98 0.49 5.62 6.29
N GLN A 99 0.35 6.30 7.44
CA GLN A 99 -0.50 7.49 7.55
C GLN A 99 0.07 8.66 6.72
N GLU A 100 1.39 8.79 6.64
CA GLU A 100 2.05 9.73 5.75
C GLU A 100 1.73 9.43 4.28
N MET A 101 1.88 8.15 3.86
CA MET A 101 1.57 7.72 2.50
C MET A 101 0.07 7.85 2.17
N LYS A 102 -0.81 7.56 3.11
CA LYS A 102 -2.25 7.77 2.97
C LYS A 102 -2.58 9.24 2.73
N SER A 103 -1.94 10.14 3.47
CA SER A 103 -2.12 11.59 3.30
C SER A 103 -1.59 12.08 1.95
N ALA A 104 -0.49 11.48 1.45
CA ALA A 104 0.12 11.83 0.18
C ALA A 104 -0.63 11.29 -1.04
N LEU A 105 -1.14 10.04 -0.96
CA LEU A 105 -1.66 9.27 -2.10
C LEU A 105 -3.15 8.91 -1.99
N GLY A 106 -3.81 9.27 -0.87
CA GLY A 106 -5.24 9.10 -0.64
C GLY A 106 -5.65 7.77 -0.03
N THR A 107 -4.97 6.67 -0.33
CA THR A 107 -5.32 5.32 0.16
C THR A 107 -4.08 4.47 0.37
N VAL A 108 -4.14 3.63 1.40
CA VAL A 108 -3.21 2.54 1.69
C VAL A 108 -4.00 1.36 2.23
N ALA A 109 -3.48 0.15 2.10
CA ALA A 109 -4.08 -1.05 2.67
C ALA A 109 -3.08 -1.78 3.57
N TYR A 110 -3.56 -2.31 4.69
CA TYR A 110 -2.84 -3.32 5.47
C TYR A 110 -3.18 -4.70 4.95
N ILE A 111 -2.16 -5.52 4.83
CA ILE A 111 -2.29 -6.94 4.43
C ILE A 111 -1.72 -7.79 5.57
N PRO A 112 -2.58 -8.31 6.48
CA PRO A 112 -2.13 -9.28 7.47
C PRO A 112 -1.82 -10.61 6.78
N ARG A 113 -0.70 -11.21 7.13
CA ARG A 113 -0.23 -12.47 6.58
C ARG A 113 0.25 -13.40 7.68
N VAL A 114 -0.20 -14.64 7.66
CA VAL A 114 0.28 -15.67 8.56
C VAL A 114 1.67 -16.14 8.10
N VAL A 115 2.64 -16.11 9.00
CA VAL A 115 4.02 -16.52 8.75
C VAL A 115 4.21 -17.99 9.15
N GLY A 116 4.94 -18.75 8.32
CA GLY A 116 5.18 -20.17 8.58
C GLY A 116 4.10 -21.11 8.05
N GLN A 117 3.08 -20.57 7.37
CA GLN A 117 2.05 -21.37 6.74
C GLN A 117 2.61 -22.13 5.54
N ALA A 118 2.41 -23.45 5.50
CA ALA A 118 2.78 -24.27 4.34
C ALA A 118 1.59 -24.39 3.37
N VAL A 119 1.91 -24.51 2.08
CA VAL A 119 0.91 -24.74 1.02
C VAL A 119 1.27 -26.06 0.34
N ASN A 120 0.29 -26.95 0.18
CA ASN A 120 0.47 -28.22 -0.54
C ASN A 120 0.57 -28.01 -2.05
N GLU A 121 0.82 -29.09 -2.80
CA GLU A 121 0.93 -29.05 -4.26
C GLU A 121 -0.38 -28.61 -4.94
N SER A 122 -1.52 -28.76 -4.27
CA SER A 122 -2.84 -28.33 -4.76
C SER A 122 -3.13 -26.84 -4.46
N GLY A 123 -2.21 -26.12 -3.81
CA GLY A 123 -2.41 -24.71 -3.43
C GLY A 123 -3.21 -24.53 -2.14
N GLU A 124 -3.57 -25.60 -1.43
CA GLU A 124 -4.32 -25.51 -0.18
C GLU A 124 -3.37 -25.29 0.99
N THR A 125 -3.82 -24.47 1.93
CA THR A 125 -3.09 -24.22 3.16
C THR A 125 -3.11 -25.45 4.07
N VAL A 126 -1.94 -25.96 4.38
CA VAL A 126 -1.79 -27.06 5.34
C VAL A 126 -1.29 -26.55 6.69
N PRO A 127 -1.63 -27.23 7.79
CA PRO A 127 -1.07 -26.92 9.09
C PRO A 127 0.47 -26.94 9.02
N GLY A 128 1.08 -25.81 9.31
CA GLY A 128 2.52 -25.66 9.45
C GLY A 128 2.85 -25.06 10.81
N ASP A 129 4.12 -24.91 11.11
CA ASP A 129 4.55 -24.19 12.30
C ASP A 129 4.27 -22.69 12.10
N VAL A 130 3.05 -22.25 12.43
CA VAL A 130 2.68 -20.84 12.41
C VAL A 130 3.56 -20.10 13.40
N SER A 131 4.47 -19.28 12.91
CA SER A 131 5.44 -18.55 13.72
C SER A 131 4.98 -17.15 14.11
N GLY A 132 3.90 -16.63 13.50
CA GLY A 132 3.37 -15.31 13.84
C GLY A 132 2.48 -14.71 12.74
N ILE A 133 2.13 -13.45 12.93
CA ILE A 133 1.39 -12.64 11.96
C ILE A 133 2.28 -11.48 11.51
N ALA A 134 2.54 -11.39 10.22
CA ALA A 134 3.17 -10.24 9.61
C ALA A 134 2.11 -9.23 9.16
N LEU A 135 2.38 -7.95 9.42
CA LEU A 135 1.58 -6.83 8.93
C LEU A 135 2.37 -6.09 7.87
N ASP A 136 1.99 -6.28 6.62
CA ASP A 136 2.52 -5.54 5.50
C ASP A 136 1.56 -4.42 5.11
N TYR A 137 2.04 -3.37 4.47
CA TYR A 137 1.18 -2.35 3.89
C TYR A 137 1.55 -2.08 2.43
N VAL A 138 0.56 -1.71 1.65
CA VAL A 138 0.72 -1.33 0.24
C VAL A 138 0.06 0.00 -0.02
N THR A 139 0.68 0.79 -0.90
CA THR A 139 0.14 2.07 -1.36
C THR A 139 -0.82 1.87 -2.52
N ILE A 140 -1.63 2.88 -2.79
CA ILE A 140 -2.67 2.83 -3.85
C ILE A 140 -2.13 2.48 -5.24
N GLU A 141 -0.84 2.67 -5.50
CA GLU A 141 -0.20 2.29 -6.76
C GLU A 141 -0.27 0.78 -7.03
N HIS A 142 -0.40 -0.03 -5.96
CA HIS A 142 -0.42 -1.49 -5.96
C HIS A 142 -1.76 -2.07 -5.51
N ILE A 143 -2.81 -1.25 -5.46
CA ILE A 143 -4.15 -1.62 -5.01
C ILE A 143 -5.11 -1.49 -6.19
N PHE A 144 -5.77 -2.58 -6.56
CA PHE A 144 -6.71 -2.64 -7.67
C PHE A 144 -8.06 -3.13 -7.17
N PRO A 145 -8.97 -2.22 -6.79
CA PRO A 145 -10.33 -2.60 -6.44
C PRO A 145 -11.03 -3.27 -7.63
N LEU A 146 -11.65 -4.42 -7.40
CA LEU A 146 -12.32 -5.23 -8.43
C LEU A 146 -13.84 -5.16 -8.31
N ALA A 147 -14.35 -5.14 -7.09
CA ALA A 147 -15.78 -5.05 -6.83
C ALA A 147 -16.08 -4.20 -5.60
N TRP A 148 -17.29 -3.64 -5.59
CA TRP A 148 -17.81 -2.83 -4.48
C TRP A 148 -19.18 -3.36 -4.05
N GLN A 149 -19.42 -3.35 -2.74
CA GLN A 149 -20.70 -3.63 -2.14
C GLN A 149 -21.02 -2.56 -1.10
N ASN A 150 -22.15 -1.87 -1.26
CA ASN A 150 -22.61 -0.82 -0.33
C ASN A 150 -21.56 0.28 -0.05
N GLY A 151 -20.77 0.66 -1.07
CA GLY A 151 -19.72 1.68 -0.92
C GLY A 151 -18.39 1.18 -0.35
N PHE A 152 -18.29 -0.11 0.00
CA PHE A 152 -17.06 -0.75 0.46
C PHE A 152 -16.46 -1.62 -0.65
N ILE A 153 -15.14 -1.70 -0.69
CA ILE A 153 -14.42 -2.62 -1.59
C ILE A 153 -14.67 -4.04 -1.06
N SER A 154 -15.32 -4.87 -1.87
CA SER A 154 -15.60 -6.26 -1.53
C SER A 154 -14.58 -7.23 -2.10
N GLU A 155 -13.94 -6.88 -3.21
CA GLU A 155 -12.87 -7.64 -3.84
C GLU A 155 -11.75 -6.70 -4.27
N CYS A 156 -10.51 -7.13 -4.09
CA CYS A 156 -9.34 -6.32 -4.37
C CYS A 156 -8.19 -7.18 -4.85
N ALA A 157 -7.43 -6.68 -5.83
CA ALA A 157 -6.16 -7.26 -6.21
C ALA A 157 -5.00 -6.38 -5.73
N PHE A 158 -3.90 -7.03 -5.38
CA PHE A 158 -2.64 -6.39 -5.00
C PHE A 158 -1.53 -6.92 -5.89
N ASP A 159 -0.64 -6.05 -6.35
CA ASP A 159 0.54 -6.48 -7.08
C ASP A 159 1.83 -6.20 -6.30
N SER A 160 2.85 -6.97 -6.60
CA SER A 160 4.21 -6.74 -6.14
C SER A 160 5.22 -7.27 -7.15
N VAL A 161 6.43 -6.74 -7.13
CA VAL A 161 7.51 -7.22 -7.97
C VAL A 161 8.45 -8.09 -7.14
N VAL A 162 8.58 -9.35 -7.52
CA VAL A 162 9.49 -10.31 -6.89
C VAL A 162 10.67 -10.57 -7.81
N THR A 163 11.90 -10.32 -7.32
CA THR A 163 13.12 -10.61 -8.06
C THR A 163 13.67 -11.97 -7.64
N ARG A 164 13.75 -12.91 -8.60
CA ARG A 164 14.37 -14.24 -8.41
C ARG A 164 15.44 -14.48 -9.49
N ALA A 165 16.64 -14.85 -9.08
CA ALA A 165 17.76 -15.13 -9.99
C ALA A 165 18.01 -14.00 -11.02
N GLY A 166 17.90 -12.74 -10.61
CA GLY A 166 18.09 -11.56 -11.46
C GLY A 166 16.95 -11.26 -12.45
N LYS A 167 15.84 -12.00 -12.38
CA LYS A 167 14.63 -11.75 -13.17
C LYS A 167 13.53 -11.19 -12.28
N ASN A 168 12.80 -10.21 -12.80
CA ASN A 168 11.64 -9.63 -12.13
C ASN A 168 10.38 -10.37 -12.57
N TYR A 169 9.58 -10.77 -11.58
CA TYR A 169 8.27 -11.38 -11.77
C TYR A 169 7.23 -10.47 -11.14
N LEU A 170 6.13 -10.26 -11.85
CA LEU A 170 4.95 -9.63 -11.27
C LEU A 170 4.20 -10.69 -10.47
N TYR A 171 4.04 -10.45 -9.19
CA TYR A 171 3.25 -11.28 -8.30
C TYR A 171 1.91 -10.58 -8.06
N LEU A 172 0.82 -11.26 -8.34
CA LEU A 172 -0.53 -10.74 -8.24
C LEU A 172 -1.32 -11.57 -7.24
N GLN A 173 -1.91 -10.93 -6.26
CA GLN A 173 -2.83 -11.55 -5.30
C GLN A 173 -4.23 -10.99 -5.51
N ILE A 174 -5.22 -11.87 -5.70
CA ILE A 174 -6.62 -11.50 -5.83
C ILE A 174 -7.35 -11.97 -4.59
N HIS A 175 -7.88 -11.02 -3.85
CA HIS A 175 -8.62 -11.24 -2.61
C HIS A 175 -10.12 -11.12 -2.90
N ARG A 176 -10.86 -12.22 -2.78
CA ARG A 176 -12.30 -12.29 -3.06
C ARG A 176 -13.02 -13.26 -2.14
N LYS A 177 -14.33 -13.29 -2.20
CA LYS A 177 -15.14 -14.37 -1.61
C LYS A 177 -15.52 -15.35 -2.72
N ASP A 178 -15.47 -16.64 -2.39
CA ASP A 178 -15.99 -17.68 -3.27
C ASP A 178 -17.52 -17.73 -3.28
N GLU A 179 -18.09 -18.66 -4.05
CA GLU A 179 -19.55 -18.87 -4.13
C GLU A 179 -20.18 -19.25 -2.80
N ASN A 180 -19.40 -19.79 -1.86
CA ASN A 180 -19.85 -20.17 -0.51
C ASN A 180 -19.67 -19.02 0.50
N GLY A 181 -19.14 -17.88 0.08
CA GLY A 181 -18.86 -16.73 0.92
C GLY A 181 -17.56 -16.86 1.73
N LEU A 182 -16.72 -17.86 1.47
CA LEU A 182 -15.42 -18.03 2.08
C LEU A 182 -14.40 -17.09 1.43
N TYR A 183 -13.52 -16.54 2.25
CA TYR A 183 -12.45 -15.69 1.78
C TYR A 183 -11.33 -16.50 1.12
N VAL A 184 -11.01 -16.15 -0.10
CA VAL A 184 -10.02 -16.84 -0.94
C VAL A 184 -8.98 -15.85 -1.44
N ILE A 185 -7.72 -16.28 -1.46
CA ILE A 185 -6.61 -15.54 -2.07
C ILE A 185 -6.13 -16.38 -3.26
N GLU A 186 -6.23 -15.82 -4.45
CA GLU A 186 -5.68 -16.40 -5.68
C GLU A 186 -4.34 -15.72 -6.00
N ASN A 187 -3.35 -16.54 -6.40
CA ASN A 187 -2.00 -16.08 -6.76
C ASN A 187 -1.66 -16.44 -8.20
#